data_39741608657f65764546af7caa3add5b
#
_entry.id   39741608657f65764546af7caa3add5b
#
_cell.length_a   1.000
_cell.length_b   1.000
_cell.length_c   1.000
_cell.angle_alpha   90.00
_cell.angle_beta   90.00
_cell.angle_gamma   90.00
#
_symmetry.space_group_name_H-M   'P 1'
#
loop_
_entity.id
_entity.type
_entity.pdbx_description
1 polymer ?
#
loop_
_entity_poly.entity_id
_entity_poly.type
_entity_poly.pdbx_seq_one_letter_code
_entity_poly.pdbx_strand_id
1 'polypeptide(L)'
;IEAAVTSLVHDAHDQRVLGVRTNTASYYAPITIVADGIFSKFRKEYGGAYQPKVWSHFVGIELPPDAVLTPKHGHVILNQKAAKKNAQNHQVGPALVYQIGSDVTRLLVDVPGPVLPSASNGALQRYLSSVVVPCLPSKIGSALAQELEKGARLRTMPNSFLPPSMQGMRQQQFGLIVVGDAMNMRHPLTGGGMTVAFWDCVYLTHILGTGAWSPLDAYDDSFPVPTSARDLSNWTEVQSMLRAWHWKRKKLASVINILAMSLYSLFGVPNDHLTILRTGCFRYFERGGDCVRGPISLLAGLAPDPLLLVYHFFAVAVYSVLLMFRGDLFVPIGAVSKEHAKPQRPSFLQWPALCARAIMVMTYACFVIFPVIYTETCTNIATESYHTLL
;
A
#
# COMPACT_ATOMS: atom_id res chain seq x y z
N ILE A 1 18.64 -24.43 -4.94
CA ILE A 1 19.81 -24.10 -5.76
C ILE A 1 20.04 -22.62 -5.63
N GLU A 2 21.21 -22.23 -5.17
CA GLU A 2 21.61 -20.82 -5.08
C GLU A 2 22.29 -20.43 -6.40
N ALA A 3 21.53 -19.84 -7.31
CA ALA A 3 22.02 -19.39 -8.62
C ALA A 3 21.21 -18.21 -9.14
N ALA A 4 21.89 -17.24 -9.75
CA ALA A 4 21.23 -16.10 -10.35
C ALA A 4 20.57 -16.50 -11.69
N VAL A 5 19.28 -16.32 -11.80
CA VAL A 5 18.55 -16.49 -13.06
C VAL A 5 18.88 -15.33 -14.00
N THR A 6 19.40 -15.65 -15.17
CA THR A 6 19.80 -14.66 -16.19
C THR A 6 18.72 -14.43 -17.25
N SER A 7 17.99 -15.50 -17.64
CA SER A 7 16.91 -15.45 -18.63
C SER A 7 15.93 -16.60 -18.44
N LEU A 8 14.76 -16.48 -19.05
CA LEU A 8 13.83 -17.58 -19.23
C LEU A 8 14.27 -18.43 -20.44
N VAL A 9 13.90 -19.69 -20.43
CA VAL A 9 14.05 -20.62 -21.56
C VAL A 9 12.70 -20.73 -22.22
N HIS A 10 12.62 -20.43 -23.51
CA HIS A 10 11.38 -20.48 -24.30
C HIS A 10 11.40 -21.63 -25.29
N ASP A 11 10.23 -22.16 -25.58
CA ASP A 11 10.03 -23.04 -26.73
C ASP A 11 10.20 -22.24 -28.02
N ALA A 12 10.84 -22.86 -29.03
CA ALA A 12 11.12 -22.20 -30.29
C ALA A 12 9.85 -21.98 -31.16
N HIS A 13 8.79 -22.77 -30.94
CA HIS A 13 7.61 -22.77 -31.79
C HIS A 13 6.49 -21.89 -31.22
N ASP A 14 6.18 -22.03 -29.93
CA ASP A 14 4.99 -21.40 -29.32
C ASP A 14 5.35 -20.34 -28.24
N GLN A 15 6.65 -20.09 -28.06
CA GLN A 15 7.17 -19.12 -27.06
C GLN A 15 6.80 -19.48 -25.60
N ARG A 16 6.35 -20.71 -25.35
CA ARG A 16 6.09 -21.18 -24.00
C ARG A 16 7.36 -21.12 -23.14
N VAL A 17 7.22 -20.71 -21.88
CA VAL A 17 8.30 -20.79 -20.92
C VAL A 17 8.48 -22.23 -20.47
N LEU A 18 9.62 -22.80 -20.77
CA LEU A 18 10.03 -24.16 -20.43
C LEU A 18 10.83 -24.24 -19.13
N GLY A 19 11.33 -23.09 -18.65
CA GLY A 19 12.17 -23.05 -17.46
C GLY A 19 13.03 -21.79 -17.38
N VAL A 20 14.13 -21.91 -16.65
CA VAL A 20 15.07 -20.79 -16.39
C VAL A 20 16.49 -21.18 -16.76
N ARG A 21 17.26 -20.18 -17.17
CA ARG A 21 18.70 -20.28 -17.39
C ARG A 21 19.44 -19.47 -16.32
N THR A 22 20.45 -20.08 -15.76
CA THR A 22 21.42 -19.44 -14.89
C THR A 22 22.75 -19.27 -15.61
N ASN A 23 23.74 -18.71 -14.93
CA ASN A 23 25.12 -18.64 -15.44
C ASN A 23 25.78 -20.03 -15.56
N THR A 24 25.26 -21.06 -14.90
CA THR A 24 25.89 -22.39 -14.84
C THR A 24 25.06 -23.49 -15.49
N ALA A 25 23.73 -23.40 -15.50
CA ALA A 25 22.85 -24.46 -15.99
C ALA A 25 21.48 -23.93 -16.42
N SER A 26 20.71 -24.77 -17.13
CA SER A 26 19.29 -24.55 -17.40
C SER A 26 18.45 -25.56 -16.61
N TYR A 27 17.32 -25.08 -16.08
CA TYR A 27 16.37 -25.88 -15.31
C TYR A 27 15.00 -25.83 -15.99
N TYR A 28 14.35 -26.96 -16.11
CA TYR A 28 13.10 -27.13 -16.84
C TYR A 28 11.99 -27.57 -15.91
N ALA A 29 10.78 -27.03 -16.12
CA ALA A 29 9.57 -27.41 -15.40
C ALA A 29 8.32 -27.07 -16.23
N PRO A 30 7.19 -27.76 -15.99
CA PRO A 30 5.91 -27.44 -16.65
C PRO A 30 5.46 -26.00 -16.36
N ILE A 31 5.76 -25.47 -15.17
CA ILE A 31 5.46 -24.12 -14.76
C ILE A 31 6.69 -23.49 -14.11
N THR A 32 6.98 -22.25 -14.49
CA THR A 32 7.97 -21.38 -13.85
C THR A 32 7.24 -20.31 -13.02
N ILE A 33 7.58 -20.18 -11.73
CA ILE A 33 7.02 -19.15 -10.85
C ILE A 33 8.05 -18.05 -10.66
N VAL A 34 7.65 -16.80 -10.97
CA VAL A 34 8.46 -15.62 -10.80
C VAL A 34 8.01 -14.85 -9.57
N ALA A 35 8.91 -14.72 -8.59
CA ALA A 35 8.71 -14.06 -7.31
C ALA A 35 9.88 -13.11 -6.98
N ASP A 36 10.46 -12.45 -8.01
CA ASP A 36 11.68 -11.65 -7.93
C ASP A 36 11.43 -10.20 -7.43
N GLY A 37 10.21 -9.90 -6.99
CA GLY A 37 9.88 -8.70 -6.22
C GLY A 37 9.75 -7.42 -7.05
N ILE A 38 9.94 -6.28 -6.36
CA ILE A 38 9.69 -4.93 -6.94
C ILE A 38 10.55 -4.62 -8.16
N PHE A 39 11.76 -5.15 -8.21
CA PHE A 39 12.71 -4.97 -9.30
C PHE A 39 12.67 -6.08 -10.35
N SER A 40 11.55 -6.80 -10.44
CA SER A 40 11.39 -7.93 -11.34
C SER A 40 11.97 -7.67 -12.73
N LYS A 41 12.91 -8.51 -13.12
CA LYS A 41 13.51 -8.50 -14.48
C LYS A 41 12.51 -9.03 -15.50
N PHE A 42 11.67 -9.96 -15.07
CA PHE A 42 10.80 -10.74 -15.95
C PHE A 42 9.41 -10.13 -16.10
N ARG A 43 9.04 -9.14 -15.27
CA ARG A 43 7.73 -8.46 -15.37
C ARG A 43 7.41 -7.95 -16.78
N LYS A 44 8.41 -7.46 -17.51
CA LYS A 44 8.22 -6.93 -18.86
C LYS A 44 7.78 -7.99 -19.87
N GLU A 45 8.09 -9.25 -19.60
CA GLU A 45 7.80 -10.39 -20.47
C GLU A 45 6.37 -10.91 -20.27
N TYR A 46 5.66 -10.43 -19.22
CA TYR A 46 4.33 -10.95 -18.87
C TYR A 46 3.17 -10.14 -19.38
N GLY A 47 3.40 -9.35 -20.36
CA GLY A 47 2.30 -8.70 -21.06
C GLY A 47 1.50 -7.77 -20.15
N GLY A 48 1.92 -6.64 -19.99
CA GLY A 48 1.12 -5.60 -19.43
C GLY A 48 1.66 -4.27 -19.92
N ALA A 49 0.80 -3.44 -20.43
CA ALA A 49 1.08 -2.04 -20.66
C ALA A 49 1.42 -1.31 -19.34
N TYR A 50 1.22 -1.98 -18.19
CA TYR A 50 1.46 -1.40 -16.88
C TYR A 50 2.92 -1.46 -16.50
N GLN A 51 3.53 -0.30 -16.43
CA GLN A 51 4.83 -0.14 -15.79
C GLN A 51 4.63 0.50 -14.41
N PRO A 52 5.32 0.01 -13.36
CA PRO A 52 5.23 0.63 -12.04
C PRO A 52 5.78 2.05 -12.09
N LYS A 53 5.01 3.02 -11.59
CA LYS A 53 5.46 4.41 -11.44
C LYS A 53 5.88 4.63 -9.98
N VAL A 54 7.06 5.18 -9.79
CA VAL A 54 7.56 5.56 -8.47
C VAL A 54 6.95 6.90 -8.08
N TRP A 55 6.30 6.95 -6.93
CA TRP A 55 5.66 8.15 -6.39
C TRP A 55 6.46 8.78 -5.26
N SER A 56 7.08 7.95 -4.47
CA SER A 56 7.90 8.35 -3.34
C SER A 56 8.92 7.27 -3.03
N HIS A 57 9.74 7.49 -2.01
CA HIS A 57 10.69 6.49 -1.54
C HIS A 57 10.58 6.39 -0.02
N PHE A 58 10.53 5.17 0.51
CA PHE A 58 10.82 4.98 1.93
C PHE A 58 12.33 4.97 2.17
N VAL A 59 12.73 5.75 3.16
CA VAL A 59 14.06 5.69 3.73
C VAL A 59 13.94 5.05 5.10
N GLY A 60 14.50 3.85 5.23
CA GLY A 60 14.50 3.06 6.46
C GLY A 60 15.79 3.24 7.23
N ILE A 61 15.67 3.44 8.53
CA ILE A 61 16.80 3.50 9.48
C ILE A 61 16.44 2.73 10.74
N GLU A 62 17.42 2.12 11.35
CA GLU A 62 17.31 1.46 12.63
C GLU A 62 17.69 2.45 13.73
N LEU A 63 16.83 2.56 14.74
CA LEU A 63 16.98 3.42 15.90
C LEU A 63 17.12 2.56 17.17
N PRO A 64 17.63 3.11 18.28
CA PRO A 64 17.65 2.45 19.57
C PRO A 64 16.25 1.97 20.01
N PRO A 65 16.15 0.94 20.84
CA PRO A 65 14.87 0.32 21.21
C PRO A 65 13.94 1.25 21.98
N ASP A 66 14.48 2.23 22.66
CA ASP A 66 13.73 3.24 23.41
C ASP A 66 13.19 4.38 22.54
N ALA A 67 13.60 4.47 21.26
CA ALA A 67 13.13 5.48 20.31
C ALA A 67 11.70 5.20 19.82
N VAL A 68 10.77 5.03 20.76
CA VAL A 68 9.33 4.79 20.50
C VAL A 68 8.49 5.76 21.31
N LEU A 69 7.29 6.08 20.82
CA LEU A 69 6.32 6.90 21.56
C LEU A 69 5.61 6.07 22.63
N THR A 70 5.13 4.89 22.25
CA THR A 70 4.48 3.92 23.14
C THR A 70 5.04 2.54 22.80
N PRO A 71 5.56 1.80 23.79
CA PRO A 71 6.07 0.44 23.57
C PRO A 71 5.01 -0.49 23.00
N LYS A 72 5.42 -1.43 22.13
CA LYS A 72 4.57 -2.44 21.48
C LYS A 72 3.48 -1.84 20.56
N HIS A 73 3.62 -0.59 20.14
CA HIS A 73 2.72 0.05 19.20
C HIS A 73 3.47 0.48 17.94
N GLY A 74 2.81 0.36 16.79
CA GLY A 74 3.20 1.04 15.55
C GLY A 74 2.60 2.44 15.52
N HIS A 75 3.38 3.42 15.08
CA HIS A 75 2.95 4.82 14.99
C HIS A 75 3.08 5.31 13.56
N VAL A 76 2.05 5.98 13.09
CA VAL A 76 2.07 6.77 11.85
C VAL A 76 2.17 8.24 12.24
N ILE A 77 3.29 8.87 11.92
CA ILE A 77 3.53 10.29 12.20
C ILE A 77 3.20 11.07 10.94
N LEU A 78 2.20 11.94 11.04
CA LEU A 78 1.77 12.80 9.95
C LEU A 78 2.40 14.19 10.11
N ASN A 79 3.23 14.57 9.17
CA ASN A 79 4.02 15.81 9.25
C ASN A 79 3.23 17.02 8.75
N GLN A 80 2.27 17.49 9.54
CA GLN A 80 1.43 18.68 9.20
C GLN A 80 2.19 20.02 9.23
N LYS A 81 3.31 20.11 9.97
CA LYS A 81 4.03 21.37 10.20
C LYS A 81 4.94 21.77 9.03
N ALA A 82 5.43 20.82 8.25
CA ALA A 82 6.36 21.09 7.16
C ALA A 82 5.73 21.81 5.96
N ALA A 83 4.42 21.64 5.74
CA ALA A 83 3.71 22.28 4.63
C ALA A 83 3.59 23.82 4.78
N LYS A 84 3.82 24.39 5.95
CA LYS A 84 3.57 25.81 6.22
C LYS A 84 4.82 26.68 6.44
N LYS A 85 6.03 26.14 6.58
CA LYS A 85 7.15 26.95 7.09
C LYS A 85 8.52 26.86 6.40
N ASN A 86 8.75 26.00 5.45
CA ASN A 86 10.08 25.97 4.83
C ASN A 86 10.07 26.68 3.49
N ALA A 87 10.88 27.77 3.40
CA ALA A 87 11.11 28.58 2.20
C ALA A 87 11.65 27.79 0.98
N GLN A 88 11.88 26.49 1.13
CA GLN A 88 12.40 25.59 0.09
C GLN A 88 11.38 24.57 -0.44
N ASN A 89 10.10 24.70 -0.09
CA ASN A 89 9.01 23.85 -0.63
C ASN A 89 9.24 22.33 -0.52
N HIS A 90 10.03 21.87 0.47
CA HIS A 90 10.24 20.45 0.70
C HIS A 90 9.06 19.86 1.47
N GLN A 91 8.32 19.01 0.79
CA GLN A 91 7.25 18.22 1.37
C GLN A 91 7.84 17.02 2.13
N VAL A 92 7.39 16.80 3.36
CA VAL A 92 7.73 15.60 4.14
C VAL A 92 6.51 14.69 4.17
N GLY A 93 6.67 13.48 3.70
CA GLY A 93 5.63 12.45 3.75
C GLY A 93 5.43 11.88 5.15
N PRO A 94 4.52 10.93 5.33
CA PRO A 94 4.31 10.25 6.60
C PRO A 94 5.55 9.47 7.03
N ALA A 95 5.74 9.34 8.35
CA ALA A 95 6.77 8.48 8.91
C ALA A 95 6.13 7.36 9.73
N LEU A 96 6.67 6.14 9.59
CA LEU A 96 6.26 4.97 10.36
C LEU A 96 7.34 4.63 11.38
N VAL A 97 6.92 4.42 12.65
CA VAL A 97 7.82 4.03 13.74
C VAL A 97 7.25 2.80 14.42
N TYR A 98 8.03 1.73 14.50
CA TYR A 98 7.63 0.50 15.16
C TYR A 98 8.84 -0.34 15.63
N GLN A 99 8.66 -1.06 16.70
CA GLN A 99 9.66 -2.01 17.18
C GLN A 99 9.63 -3.28 16.33
N ILE A 100 10.81 -3.74 15.89
CA ILE A 100 10.99 -5.02 15.16
C ILE A 100 11.59 -6.11 16.04
N GLY A 101 12.03 -5.74 17.22
CA GLY A 101 12.61 -6.63 18.22
C GLY A 101 12.67 -5.93 19.56
N SER A 102 13.26 -6.59 20.55
CA SER A 102 13.49 -6.01 21.88
C SER A 102 14.56 -4.92 21.88
N ASP A 103 15.44 -4.93 20.90
CA ASP A 103 16.68 -4.17 20.80
C ASP A 103 16.70 -3.13 19.69
N VAL A 104 15.70 -3.14 18.78
CA VAL A 104 15.68 -2.28 17.61
C VAL A 104 14.30 -1.70 17.34
N THR A 105 14.26 -0.38 17.11
CA THR A 105 13.11 0.34 16.57
C THR A 105 13.39 0.71 15.12
N ARG A 106 12.44 0.48 14.20
CA ARG A 106 12.52 0.89 12.82
C ARG A 106 11.77 2.18 12.58
N LEU A 107 12.43 3.12 11.93
CA LEU A 107 11.83 4.30 11.35
C LEU A 107 11.83 4.18 9.83
N LEU A 108 10.67 4.36 9.20
CA LEU A 108 10.53 4.52 7.75
C LEU A 108 10.01 5.92 7.49
N VAL A 109 10.76 6.71 6.74
CA VAL A 109 10.35 8.07 6.34
C VAL A 109 9.97 8.05 4.87
N ASP A 110 8.77 8.50 4.54
CA ASP A 110 8.36 8.70 3.16
C ASP A 110 8.93 10.01 2.62
N VAL A 111 9.72 9.90 1.56
CA VAL A 111 10.29 11.03 0.83
C VAL A 111 9.54 11.16 -0.49
N PRO A 112 8.67 12.18 -0.64
CA PRO A 112 7.86 12.37 -1.84
C PRO A 112 8.71 12.63 -3.08
N GLY A 113 8.21 12.17 -4.22
CA GLY A 113 8.82 12.40 -5.53
C GLY A 113 9.48 11.16 -6.14
N PRO A 114 9.60 11.17 -7.48
CA PRO A 114 10.14 10.03 -8.23
C PRO A 114 11.66 9.87 -8.09
N VAL A 115 12.35 10.93 -7.63
CA VAL A 115 13.81 10.95 -7.49
C VAL A 115 14.19 11.21 -6.05
N LEU A 116 14.92 10.28 -5.45
CA LEU A 116 15.44 10.40 -4.10
C LEU A 116 16.72 11.25 -4.10
N PRO A 117 16.93 12.16 -3.11
CA PRO A 117 18.22 12.80 -2.92
C PRO A 117 19.36 11.77 -2.82
N SER A 118 20.49 12.05 -3.45
CA SER A 118 21.60 11.10 -3.50
C SER A 118 22.20 10.83 -2.11
N ALA A 119 22.36 9.56 -1.79
CA ALA A 119 23.06 9.13 -0.57
C ALA A 119 24.58 9.29 -0.71
N SER A 120 25.16 9.10 -1.92
CA SER A 120 26.61 9.10 -2.14
C SER A 120 27.26 10.47 -1.94
N ASN A 121 26.53 11.56 -2.19
CA ASN A 121 27.02 12.94 -1.96
C ASN A 121 26.51 13.57 -0.66
N GLY A 122 25.88 12.78 0.22
CA GLY A 122 25.33 13.22 1.49
C GLY A 122 24.06 14.07 1.39
N ALA A 123 23.46 14.25 0.20
CA ALA A 123 22.25 15.04 0.04
C ALA A 123 21.05 14.44 0.81
N LEU A 124 20.91 13.10 0.80
CA LEU A 124 19.87 12.41 1.54
C LEU A 124 20.03 12.61 3.05
N GLN A 125 21.26 12.49 3.58
CA GLN A 125 21.52 12.71 5.00
C GLN A 125 21.21 14.16 5.42
N ARG A 126 21.63 15.14 4.60
CA ARG A 126 21.27 16.56 4.83
C ARG A 126 19.76 16.79 4.81
N TYR A 127 19.04 16.20 3.87
CA TYR A 127 17.59 16.29 3.81
C TYR A 127 16.94 15.71 5.08
N LEU A 128 17.36 14.52 5.52
CA LEU A 128 16.83 13.91 6.74
C LEU A 128 17.11 14.77 7.98
N SER A 129 18.33 15.31 8.13
CA SER A 129 18.72 16.13 9.28
C SER A 129 18.01 17.49 9.32
N SER A 130 17.95 18.19 8.16
CA SER A 130 17.46 19.58 8.13
C SER A 130 15.95 19.70 7.92
N VAL A 131 15.32 18.72 7.27
CA VAL A 131 13.90 18.78 6.89
C VAL A 131 13.07 17.81 7.71
N VAL A 132 13.51 16.55 7.85
CA VAL A 132 12.71 15.49 8.49
C VAL A 132 12.80 15.55 10.01
N VAL A 133 14.01 15.61 10.58
CA VAL A 133 14.24 15.64 12.04
C VAL A 133 13.38 16.69 12.74
N PRO A 134 13.28 17.96 12.28
CA PRO A 134 12.45 18.97 12.94
C PRO A 134 10.94 18.69 12.89
N CYS A 135 10.50 17.79 12.00
CA CYS A 135 9.09 17.46 11.83
C CYS A 135 8.65 16.27 12.69
N LEU A 136 9.61 15.52 13.24
CA LEU A 136 9.33 14.37 14.09
C LEU A 136 9.11 14.76 15.55
N PRO A 137 8.41 13.95 16.35
CA PRO A 137 8.40 14.10 17.80
C PRO A 137 9.83 14.10 18.35
N SER A 138 10.11 14.95 19.35
CA SER A 138 11.47 15.20 19.86
C SER A 138 12.28 13.94 20.13
N LYS A 139 11.68 12.95 20.78
CA LYS A 139 12.32 11.67 21.12
C LYS A 139 12.81 10.92 19.86
N ILE A 140 11.97 10.84 18.84
CA ILE A 140 12.29 10.16 17.57
C ILE A 140 13.28 10.99 16.75
N GLY A 141 13.06 12.31 16.71
CA GLY A 141 13.93 13.24 15.97
C GLY A 141 15.36 13.25 16.54
N SER A 142 15.50 13.30 17.85
CA SER A 142 16.83 13.25 18.50
C SER A 142 17.54 11.91 18.25
N ALA A 143 16.82 10.78 18.34
CA ALA A 143 17.39 9.49 18.02
C ALA A 143 17.83 9.39 16.55
N LEU A 144 17.00 9.89 15.61
CA LEU A 144 17.36 9.95 14.19
C LEU A 144 18.61 10.81 13.95
N ALA A 145 18.69 11.99 14.56
CA ALA A 145 19.84 12.88 14.41
C ALA A 145 21.14 12.20 14.87
N GLN A 146 21.12 11.54 16.04
CA GLN A 146 22.26 10.81 16.57
C GLN A 146 22.71 9.67 15.67
N GLU A 147 21.76 8.89 15.12
CA GLU A 147 22.11 7.79 14.22
C GLU A 147 22.65 8.29 12.87
N LEU A 148 22.15 9.42 12.36
CA LEU A 148 22.70 10.05 11.15
C LEU A 148 24.12 10.56 11.37
N GLU A 149 24.45 11.12 12.55
CA GLU A 149 25.81 11.56 12.92
C GLU A 149 26.79 10.37 13.02
N LYS A 150 26.33 9.23 13.52
CA LYS A 150 27.11 7.98 13.57
C LYS A 150 27.33 7.35 12.18
N GLY A 151 26.72 7.89 11.13
CA GLY A 151 26.78 7.33 9.78
C GLY A 151 25.97 6.03 9.61
N ALA A 152 24.85 5.91 10.32
CA ALA A 152 24.00 4.74 10.24
C ALA A 152 23.55 4.43 8.80
N ARG A 153 23.44 3.15 8.48
CA ARG A 153 23.05 2.67 7.14
C ARG A 153 21.61 3.03 6.82
N LEU A 154 21.43 3.81 5.78
CA LEU A 154 20.11 4.12 5.20
C LEU A 154 19.71 3.03 4.20
N ARG A 155 18.52 2.49 4.34
CA ARG A 155 17.91 1.57 3.37
C ARG A 155 16.83 2.32 2.60
N THR A 156 16.94 2.32 1.27
CA THR A 156 15.99 3.04 0.42
C THR A 156 15.17 2.06 -0.39
N MET A 157 13.87 2.33 -0.52
CA MET A 157 12.94 1.51 -1.28
C MET A 157 11.99 2.43 -2.06
N PRO A 158 11.88 2.26 -3.39
CA PRO A 158 10.88 2.98 -4.16
C PRO A 158 9.47 2.51 -3.82
N ASN A 159 8.57 3.45 -3.65
CA ASN A 159 7.14 3.19 -3.43
C ASN A 159 6.41 3.34 -4.77
N SER A 160 5.91 2.24 -5.27
CA SER A 160 5.30 2.17 -6.59
C SER A 160 3.90 1.56 -6.50
N PHE A 161 3.07 1.86 -7.49
CA PHE A 161 1.78 1.24 -7.68
C PHE A 161 1.77 0.41 -8.96
N LEU A 162 1.28 -0.82 -8.85
CA LEU A 162 1.04 -1.74 -9.96
C LEU A 162 -0.15 -2.61 -9.60
N PRO A 163 -1.32 -2.42 -10.23
CA PRO A 163 -2.47 -3.30 -10.02
C PRO A 163 -2.17 -4.70 -10.56
N PRO A 164 -2.76 -5.76 -9.96
CA PRO A 164 -2.49 -7.12 -10.39
C PRO A 164 -2.98 -7.36 -11.82
N SER A 165 -2.09 -7.82 -12.69
CA SER A 165 -2.46 -8.27 -14.02
C SER A 165 -3.26 -9.58 -13.97
N MET A 166 -4.20 -9.73 -14.93
CA MET A 166 -4.93 -11.00 -15.09
C MET A 166 -4.05 -11.98 -15.86
N GLN A 167 -3.52 -12.96 -15.16
CA GLN A 167 -2.70 -14.01 -15.77
C GLN A 167 -3.57 -15.08 -16.44
N GLY A 168 -3.01 -15.74 -17.47
CA GLY A 168 -3.65 -16.85 -18.16
C GLY A 168 -4.64 -16.50 -19.26
N MET A 169 -5.25 -15.31 -19.26
CA MET A 169 -6.23 -14.94 -20.29
C MET A 169 -5.71 -14.02 -21.40
N ARG A 170 -4.74 -13.17 -21.08
CA ARG A 170 -4.22 -12.16 -22.01
C ARG A 170 -2.72 -12.24 -22.19
N GLN A 171 -2.07 -13.11 -21.47
CA GLN A 171 -0.65 -13.34 -21.60
C GLN A 171 -0.39 -14.35 -22.69
N GLN A 172 0.48 -14.00 -23.59
CA GLN A 172 0.93 -14.91 -24.66
C GLN A 172 1.99 -15.90 -24.15
N GLN A 173 2.50 -15.71 -22.92
CA GLN A 173 3.57 -16.53 -22.38
C GLN A 173 3.02 -17.63 -21.49
N PHE A 174 2.93 -18.79 -22.07
CA PHE A 174 2.53 -20.00 -21.39
C PHE A 174 3.67 -20.52 -20.49
N GLY A 175 3.35 -21.33 -19.50
CA GLY A 175 4.33 -21.94 -18.61
C GLY A 175 4.87 -21.03 -17.51
N LEU A 176 4.26 -19.84 -17.31
CA LEU A 176 4.76 -18.82 -16.40
C LEU A 176 3.68 -18.25 -15.49
N ILE A 177 4.00 -18.14 -14.20
CA ILE A 177 3.14 -17.49 -13.20
C ILE A 177 3.97 -16.48 -12.42
N VAL A 178 3.42 -15.29 -12.24
CA VAL A 178 4.06 -14.19 -11.48
C VAL A 178 3.31 -13.98 -10.18
N VAL A 179 4.02 -13.81 -9.07
CA VAL A 179 3.45 -13.62 -7.74
C VAL A 179 4.15 -12.49 -6.97
N GLY A 180 3.53 -12.05 -5.88
CA GLY A 180 4.09 -11.01 -5.01
C GLY A 180 4.24 -9.65 -5.71
N ASP A 181 5.23 -8.87 -5.31
CA ASP A 181 5.47 -7.53 -5.84
C ASP A 181 5.92 -7.52 -7.31
N ALA A 182 6.35 -8.66 -7.85
CA ALA A 182 6.57 -8.80 -9.28
C ALA A 182 5.28 -8.62 -10.10
N MET A 183 4.11 -8.95 -9.52
CA MET A 183 2.80 -8.83 -10.15
C MET A 183 1.96 -7.67 -9.62
N ASN A 184 2.00 -7.41 -8.33
CA ASN A 184 1.06 -6.52 -7.63
C ASN A 184 1.80 -5.67 -6.60
N MET A 185 1.86 -4.37 -6.83
CA MET A 185 2.48 -3.41 -5.92
C MET A 185 1.51 -2.32 -5.50
N ARG A 186 1.70 -1.81 -4.30
CA ARG A 186 0.98 -0.68 -3.71
C ARG A 186 1.90 0.09 -2.78
N HIS A 187 1.50 1.30 -2.41
CA HIS A 187 2.25 2.06 -1.42
C HIS A 187 2.32 1.27 -0.10
N PRO A 188 3.50 1.06 0.48
CA PRO A 188 3.69 0.19 1.64
C PRO A 188 3.24 0.81 2.98
N LEU A 189 2.53 1.95 2.97
CA LEU A 189 2.05 2.67 4.16
C LEU A 189 1.23 1.77 5.11
N THR A 190 0.43 0.85 4.56
CA THR A 190 -0.44 -0.05 5.33
C THR A 190 0.24 -1.35 5.75
N GLY A 191 1.42 -1.66 5.21
CA GLY A 191 2.13 -2.91 5.47
C GLY A 191 1.46 -4.18 4.92
N GLY A 192 0.34 -4.07 4.19
CA GLY A 192 -0.48 -5.22 3.73
C GLY A 192 0.12 -6.05 2.58
N GLY A 193 1.32 -5.70 2.07
CA GLY A 193 1.95 -6.36 0.93
C GLY A 193 2.17 -7.85 1.11
N MET A 194 2.80 -8.23 2.20
CA MET A 194 3.07 -9.64 2.52
C MET A 194 1.78 -10.44 2.76
N THR A 195 0.78 -9.85 3.43
CA THR A 195 -0.52 -10.49 3.64
C THR A 195 -1.14 -10.90 2.31
N VAL A 196 -1.19 -10.00 1.32
CA VAL A 196 -1.72 -10.32 0.00
C VAL A 196 -0.88 -11.38 -0.70
N ALA A 197 0.46 -11.25 -0.69
CA ALA A 197 1.35 -12.19 -1.37
C ALA A 197 1.24 -13.63 -0.79
N PHE A 198 1.15 -13.76 0.53
CA PHE A 198 0.98 -15.06 1.17
C PHE A 198 -0.39 -15.68 0.86
N TRP A 199 -1.47 -14.91 0.90
CA TRP A 199 -2.77 -15.41 0.49
C TRP A 199 -2.83 -15.75 -0.99
N ASP A 200 -2.15 -14.99 -1.85
CA ASP A 200 -2.01 -15.33 -3.27
C ASP A 200 -1.35 -16.70 -3.46
N CYS A 201 -0.29 -17.00 -2.68
CA CYS A 201 0.37 -18.30 -2.71
C CYS A 201 -0.54 -19.40 -2.19
N VAL A 202 -1.27 -19.17 -1.08
CA VAL A 202 -2.20 -20.15 -0.52
C VAL A 202 -3.30 -20.48 -1.53
N TYR A 203 -3.95 -19.49 -2.14
CA TYR A 203 -4.97 -19.71 -3.16
C TYR A 203 -4.41 -20.40 -4.40
N LEU A 204 -3.21 -20.02 -4.84
CA LEU A 204 -2.57 -20.61 -6.01
C LEU A 204 -2.24 -22.09 -5.77
N THR A 205 -1.66 -22.39 -4.61
CA THR A 205 -1.32 -23.77 -4.22
C THR A 205 -2.58 -24.65 -4.16
N HIS A 206 -3.66 -24.10 -3.58
CA HIS A 206 -4.94 -24.81 -3.51
C HIS A 206 -5.51 -25.10 -4.91
N ILE A 207 -5.53 -24.10 -5.79
CA ILE A 207 -6.09 -24.22 -7.13
C ILE A 207 -5.26 -25.14 -8.03
N LEU A 208 -3.93 -25.08 -7.95
CA LEU A 208 -3.01 -25.92 -8.75
C LEU A 208 -2.76 -27.30 -8.13
N GLY A 209 -3.01 -27.46 -6.86
CA GLY A 209 -2.69 -28.66 -6.10
C GLY A 209 -3.64 -29.81 -6.35
N THR A 210 -3.38 -30.91 -5.66
CA THR A 210 -4.12 -32.17 -5.76
C THR A 210 -5.39 -32.23 -4.91
N GLY A 211 -5.76 -31.15 -4.24
CA GLY A 211 -6.91 -31.08 -3.34
C GLY A 211 -6.71 -31.79 -1.99
N ALA A 212 -5.48 -32.24 -1.69
CA ALA A 212 -5.21 -33.01 -0.48
C ALA A 212 -5.17 -32.17 0.82
N TRP A 213 -5.28 -30.83 0.73
CA TRP A 213 -5.21 -29.97 1.90
C TRP A 213 -6.15 -28.77 1.78
N SER A 214 -7.05 -28.62 2.72
CA SER A 214 -8.03 -27.56 2.72
C SER A 214 -8.39 -27.05 4.11
N PRO A 215 -7.59 -26.11 4.66
CA PRO A 215 -8.11 -25.24 5.71
C PRO A 215 -9.04 -24.16 5.16
N LEU A 216 -9.09 -23.96 3.82
CA LEU A 216 -9.88 -22.92 3.17
C LEU A 216 -11.30 -23.38 2.82
N ASP A 217 -11.55 -24.69 2.73
CA ASP A 217 -12.89 -25.25 2.47
C ASP A 217 -13.88 -24.91 3.60
N ALA A 218 -13.39 -24.66 4.81
CA ALA A 218 -14.23 -24.22 5.93
C ALA A 218 -14.83 -22.81 5.74
N TYR A 219 -14.34 -22.04 4.74
CA TYR A 219 -14.76 -20.65 4.54
C TYR A 219 -15.41 -20.35 3.19
N ASP A 220 -15.35 -21.28 2.22
CA ASP A 220 -15.88 -20.98 0.88
C ASP A 220 -16.15 -22.26 0.06
N ASP A 221 -17.37 -22.71 0.07
CA ASP A 221 -17.87 -23.85 -0.70
C ASP A 221 -17.86 -23.64 -2.23
N SER A 222 -17.42 -22.48 -2.72
CA SER A 222 -17.51 -22.11 -4.14
C SER A 222 -16.38 -22.69 -5.02
N PHE A 223 -15.39 -23.38 -4.42
CA PHE A 223 -14.32 -24.03 -5.17
C PHE A 223 -14.37 -25.54 -5.01
N PRO A 224 -14.70 -26.28 -6.09
CA PRO A 224 -14.63 -27.73 -6.04
C PRO A 224 -13.18 -28.16 -5.79
N VAL A 225 -12.99 -29.01 -4.78
CA VAL A 225 -11.69 -29.61 -4.47
C VAL A 225 -11.33 -30.55 -5.62
N PRO A 226 -10.16 -30.39 -6.27
CA PRO A 226 -9.77 -31.35 -7.30
C PRO A 226 -9.59 -32.74 -6.70
N THR A 227 -10.25 -33.72 -7.30
CA THR A 227 -10.21 -35.12 -6.83
C THR A 227 -9.03 -35.93 -7.38
N SER A 228 -8.25 -35.34 -8.31
CA SER A 228 -7.08 -35.98 -8.91
C SER A 228 -5.92 -35.00 -9.09
N ALA A 229 -4.71 -35.54 -9.19
CA ALA A 229 -3.52 -34.76 -9.55
C ALA A 229 -3.74 -34.07 -10.92
N ARG A 230 -3.50 -32.78 -10.98
CA ARG A 230 -3.67 -32.01 -12.22
C ARG A 230 -2.44 -32.09 -13.10
N ASP A 231 -2.69 -32.16 -14.40
CA ASP A 231 -1.62 -32.07 -15.38
C ASP A 231 -1.24 -30.59 -15.61
N LEU A 232 -0.19 -30.13 -14.92
CA LEU A 232 0.33 -28.76 -15.06
C LEU A 232 0.99 -28.51 -16.41
N SER A 233 1.17 -29.53 -17.27
CA SER A 233 1.61 -29.37 -18.66
C SER A 233 0.47 -28.95 -19.59
N ASN A 234 -0.78 -29.23 -19.21
CA ASN A 234 -1.96 -28.79 -19.93
C ASN A 234 -2.26 -27.31 -19.68
N TRP A 235 -1.69 -26.44 -20.51
CA TRP A 235 -1.82 -25.02 -20.30
C TRP A 235 -3.24 -24.46 -20.40
N THR A 236 -4.11 -25.09 -21.19
CA THR A 236 -5.53 -24.70 -21.27
C THR A 236 -6.23 -24.85 -19.93
N GLU A 237 -5.96 -25.93 -19.24
CA GLU A 237 -6.47 -26.16 -17.88
C GLU A 237 -5.86 -25.16 -16.89
N VAL A 238 -4.53 -24.97 -16.92
CA VAL A 238 -3.83 -24.01 -16.08
C VAL A 238 -4.37 -22.59 -16.28
N GLN A 239 -4.67 -22.16 -17.51
CA GLN A 239 -5.29 -20.86 -17.78
C GLN A 239 -6.64 -20.69 -17.09
N SER A 240 -7.48 -21.72 -17.10
CA SER A 240 -8.78 -21.68 -16.42
C SER A 240 -8.62 -21.53 -14.90
N MET A 241 -7.65 -22.26 -14.34
CA MET A 241 -7.29 -22.15 -12.92
C MET A 241 -6.74 -20.78 -12.54
N LEU A 242 -5.85 -20.21 -13.36
CA LEU A 242 -5.31 -18.87 -13.13
C LEU A 242 -6.38 -17.78 -13.23
N ARG A 243 -7.40 -17.97 -14.07
CA ARG A 243 -8.58 -17.11 -14.10
C ARG A 243 -9.38 -17.17 -12.80
N ALA A 244 -9.65 -18.36 -12.30
CA ALA A 244 -10.35 -18.58 -11.03
C ALA A 244 -9.53 -17.98 -9.86
N TRP A 245 -8.22 -18.24 -9.84
CA TRP A 245 -7.30 -17.65 -8.87
C TRP A 245 -7.31 -16.12 -8.89
N HIS A 246 -7.31 -15.49 -10.08
CA HIS A 246 -7.37 -14.03 -10.21
C HIS A 246 -8.60 -13.46 -9.51
N TRP A 247 -9.77 -14.01 -9.75
CA TRP A 247 -11.01 -13.52 -9.14
C TRP A 247 -11.12 -13.83 -7.64
N LYS A 248 -10.61 -14.97 -7.20
CA LYS A 248 -10.56 -15.30 -5.77
C LYS A 248 -9.69 -14.31 -4.99
N ARG A 249 -8.47 -14.08 -5.47
CA ARG A 249 -7.54 -13.16 -4.82
C ARG A 249 -8.02 -11.69 -4.81
N LYS A 250 -8.81 -11.29 -5.79
CA LYS A 250 -9.32 -9.91 -5.93
C LYS A 250 -10.09 -9.43 -4.71
N LYS A 251 -10.86 -10.27 -4.04
CA LYS A 251 -11.60 -9.90 -2.83
C LYS A 251 -10.67 -9.25 -1.77
N LEU A 252 -9.52 -9.88 -1.51
CA LEU A 252 -8.54 -9.36 -0.55
C LEU A 252 -7.63 -8.30 -1.17
N ALA A 253 -7.05 -8.61 -2.32
CA ALA A 253 -6.03 -7.77 -2.95
C ALA A 253 -6.56 -6.38 -3.27
N SER A 254 -7.78 -6.25 -3.82
CA SER A 254 -8.36 -4.96 -4.15
C SER A 254 -8.63 -4.11 -2.89
N VAL A 255 -9.15 -4.71 -1.82
CA VAL A 255 -9.39 -3.99 -0.56
C VAL A 255 -8.09 -3.40 -0.02
N ILE A 256 -7.03 -4.20 0.06
CA ILE A 256 -5.73 -3.75 0.56
C ILE A 256 -5.10 -2.70 -0.38
N ASN A 257 -5.18 -2.89 -1.70
CA ASN A 257 -4.65 -1.95 -2.69
C ASN A 257 -5.39 -0.60 -2.62
N ILE A 258 -6.72 -0.62 -2.58
CA ILE A 258 -7.53 0.59 -2.50
C ILE A 258 -7.23 1.35 -1.21
N LEU A 259 -7.19 0.65 -0.07
CA LEU A 259 -6.86 1.28 1.22
C LEU A 259 -5.47 1.90 1.21
N ALA A 260 -4.45 1.16 0.74
CA ALA A 260 -3.07 1.65 0.71
C ALA A 260 -2.95 2.95 -0.10
N MET A 261 -3.56 2.99 -1.28
CA MET A 261 -3.49 4.16 -2.17
C MET A 261 -4.35 5.32 -1.66
N SER A 262 -5.57 5.04 -1.19
CA SER A 262 -6.47 6.07 -0.66
C SER A 262 -5.91 6.71 0.61
N LEU A 263 -5.34 5.92 1.52
CA LEU A 263 -4.70 6.45 2.73
C LEU A 263 -3.42 7.22 2.42
N TYR A 264 -2.64 6.77 1.43
CA TYR A 264 -1.48 7.53 1.00
C TYR A 264 -1.88 8.90 0.43
N SER A 265 -2.88 8.94 -0.44
CA SER A 265 -3.42 10.20 -0.98
C SER A 265 -3.97 11.10 0.13
N LEU A 266 -4.69 10.52 1.09
CA LEU A 266 -5.26 11.26 2.22
C LEU A 266 -4.18 11.85 3.13
N PHE A 267 -3.10 11.12 3.40
CA PHE A 267 -2.08 11.50 4.37
C PHE A 267 -0.89 12.22 3.76
N GLY A 268 -0.55 11.96 2.51
CA GLY A 268 0.65 12.46 1.85
C GLY A 268 0.45 13.78 1.08
N VAL A 269 -0.78 14.08 0.62
CA VAL A 269 -1.03 15.25 -0.22
C VAL A 269 -1.41 16.47 0.63
N PRO A 270 -0.73 17.63 0.51
CA PRO A 270 -1.06 18.86 1.21
C PRO A 270 -2.24 19.57 0.52
N ASN A 271 -3.45 19.31 1.00
CA ASN A 271 -4.68 19.91 0.50
C ASN A 271 -5.63 20.18 1.68
N ASP A 272 -6.27 21.35 1.70
CA ASP A 272 -7.13 21.76 2.81
C ASP A 272 -8.37 20.85 2.95
N HIS A 273 -8.93 20.38 1.85
CA HIS A 273 -10.09 19.48 1.87
C HIS A 273 -9.69 18.07 2.35
N LEU A 274 -8.52 17.58 1.95
CA LEU A 274 -7.96 16.31 2.45
C LEU A 274 -7.57 16.43 3.93
N THR A 275 -7.16 17.62 4.40
CA THR A 275 -6.91 17.85 5.82
C THR A 275 -8.17 17.69 6.66
N ILE A 276 -9.32 18.12 6.16
CA ILE A 276 -10.62 17.90 6.81
C ILE A 276 -10.93 16.39 6.88
N LEU A 277 -10.80 15.67 5.77
CA LEU A 277 -11.01 14.22 5.73
C LEU A 277 -10.05 13.46 6.65
N ARG A 278 -8.78 13.86 6.68
CA ARG A 278 -7.76 13.31 7.57
C ARG A 278 -8.12 13.49 9.04
N THR A 279 -8.49 14.70 9.43
CA THR A 279 -8.92 15.00 10.81
C THR A 279 -10.17 14.20 11.16
N GLY A 280 -11.16 14.17 10.26
CA GLY A 280 -12.37 13.40 10.43
C GLY A 280 -12.14 11.90 10.56
N CYS A 281 -11.15 11.34 9.83
CA CYS A 281 -10.76 9.93 9.93
C CYS A 281 -10.28 9.59 11.35
N PHE A 282 -9.39 10.40 11.94
CA PHE A 282 -8.95 10.16 13.32
C PHE A 282 -10.07 10.35 14.33
N ARG A 283 -10.91 11.37 14.15
CA ARG A 283 -12.10 11.57 14.99
C ARG A 283 -13.11 10.43 14.87
N TYR A 284 -13.24 9.84 13.69
CA TYR A 284 -14.06 8.66 13.48
C TYR A 284 -13.52 7.47 14.29
N PHE A 285 -12.22 7.26 14.31
CA PHE A 285 -11.58 6.21 15.13
C PHE A 285 -11.70 6.47 16.63
N GLU A 286 -11.65 7.72 17.10
CA GLU A 286 -11.87 8.07 18.51
C GLU A 286 -13.25 7.66 19.04
N ARG A 287 -14.23 7.38 18.15
CA ARG A 287 -15.54 6.86 18.56
C ARG A 287 -15.50 5.42 19.09
N GLY A 288 -14.44 4.67 18.73
CA GLY A 288 -14.29 3.26 19.13
C GLY A 288 -15.29 2.33 18.42
N GLY A 289 -15.45 1.13 18.96
CA GLY A 289 -16.41 0.14 18.44
C GLY A 289 -16.18 -0.18 16.97
N ASP A 290 -17.24 -0.22 16.18
CA ASP A 290 -17.19 -0.56 14.75
C ASP A 290 -16.46 0.49 13.91
N CYS A 291 -16.39 1.75 14.38
CA CYS A 291 -15.62 2.80 13.73
C CYS A 291 -14.11 2.54 13.73
N VAL A 292 -13.63 1.65 14.60
CA VAL A 292 -12.22 1.18 14.62
C VAL A 292 -12.13 -0.24 14.08
N ARG A 293 -13.00 -1.15 14.57
CA ARG A 293 -12.94 -2.57 14.24
C ARG A 293 -13.03 -2.82 12.74
N GLY A 294 -14.01 -2.18 12.07
CA GLY A 294 -14.21 -2.32 10.62
C GLY A 294 -12.97 -1.91 9.81
N PRO A 295 -12.51 -0.64 9.90
CA PRO A 295 -11.31 -0.19 9.19
C PRO A 295 -10.05 -0.99 9.51
N ILE A 296 -9.82 -1.36 10.77
CA ILE A 296 -8.64 -2.16 11.14
C ILE A 296 -8.74 -3.59 10.57
N SER A 297 -9.93 -4.20 10.58
CA SER A 297 -10.13 -5.53 9.98
C SER A 297 -9.89 -5.51 8.46
N LEU A 298 -10.30 -4.44 7.78
CA LEU A 298 -10.00 -4.24 6.35
C LEU A 298 -8.49 -4.10 6.12
N LEU A 299 -7.81 -3.27 6.91
CA LEU A 299 -6.35 -3.05 6.81
C LEU A 299 -5.54 -4.32 7.10
N ALA A 300 -5.98 -5.10 8.08
CA ALA A 300 -5.34 -6.37 8.45
C ALA A 300 -5.64 -7.51 7.48
N GLY A 301 -6.54 -7.31 6.51
CA GLY A 301 -6.98 -8.37 5.59
C GLY A 301 -7.87 -9.43 6.23
N LEU A 302 -8.44 -9.13 7.40
CA LEU A 302 -9.36 -10.04 8.12
C LEU A 302 -10.81 -9.95 7.62
N ALA A 303 -11.17 -8.83 7.00
CA ALA A 303 -12.48 -8.60 6.38
C ALA A 303 -12.29 -8.18 4.91
N PRO A 304 -12.08 -9.11 3.98
CA PRO A 304 -11.87 -8.80 2.55
C PRO A 304 -13.21 -8.45 1.87
N ASP A 305 -13.87 -7.40 2.34
CA ASP A 305 -15.19 -6.97 1.86
C ASP A 305 -15.09 -5.55 1.24
N PRO A 306 -15.23 -5.43 -0.10
CA PRO A 306 -15.22 -4.16 -0.79
C PRO A 306 -16.37 -3.23 -0.40
N LEU A 307 -17.55 -3.75 -0.04
CA LEU A 307 -18.69 -2.94 0.36
C LEU A 307 -18.46 -2.33 1.75
N LEU A 308 -17.89 -3.11 2.67
CA LEU A 308 -17.50 -2.62 3.99
C LEU A 308 -16.44 -1.50 3.88
N LEU A 309 -15.50 -1.64 2.94
CA LEU A 309 -14.51 -0.59 2.65
C LEU A 309 -15.18 0.70 2.19
N VAL A 310 -16.07 0.63 1.20
CA VAL A 310 -16.80 1.79 0.67
C VAL A 310 -17.63 2.43 1.76
N TYR A 311 -18.33 1.61 2.56
CA TYR A 311 -19.13 2.08 3.69
C TYR A 311 -18.30 2.90 4.68
N HIS A 312 -17.19 2.36 5.19
CA HIS A 312 -16.36 3.09 6.17
C HIS A 312 -15.70 4.32 5.57
N PHE A 313 -15.28 4.25 4.31
CA PHE A 313 -14.66 5.39 3.62
C PHE A 313 -15.63 6.58 3.54
N PHE A 314 -16.87 6.35 3.09
CA PHE A 314 -17.87 7.40 3.00
C PHE A 314 -18.44 7.79 4.37
N ALA A 315 -18.50 6.87 5.34
CA ALA A 315 -18.85 7.20 6.72
C ALA A 315 -17.85 8.21 7.32
N VAL A 316 -16.55 8.04 7.06
CA VAL A 316 -15.52 9.02 7.44
C VAL A 316 -15.76 10.36 6.73
N ALA A 317 -16.05 10.37 5.44
CA ALA A 317 -16.27 11.59 4.68
C ALA A 317 -17.51 12.37 5.21
N VAL A 318 -18.62 11.70 5.39
CA VAL A 318 -19.85 12.30 5.96
C VAL A 318 -19.60 12.78 7.38
N TYR A 319 -18.92 12.00 8.21
CA TYR A 319 -18.59 12.40 9.57
C TYR A 319 -17.65 13.63 9.61
N SER A 320 -16.72 13.73 8.69
CA SER A 320 -15.86 14.91 8.54
C SER A 320 -16.65 16.18 8.25
N VAL A 321 -17.65 16.08 7.35
CA VAL A 321 -18.58 17.17 7.05
C VAL A 321 -19.40 17.55 8.29
N LEU A 322 -19.93 16.57 9.03
CA LEU A 322 -20.67 16.84 10.26
C LEU A 322 -19.82 17.56 11.31
N LEU A 323 -18.57 17.17 11.50
CA LEU A 323 -17.64 17.84 12.41
C LEU A 323 -17.36 19.29 11.99
N MET A 324 -17.30 19.56 10.68
CA MET A 324 -17.11 20.91 10.16
C MET A 324 -18.30 21.84 10.55
N PHE A 325 -19.53 21.37 10.42
CA PHE A 325 -20.72 22.15 10.83
C PHE A 325 -20.86 22.27 12.36
N ARG A 326 -20.30 21.33 13.13
CA ARG A 326 -20.26 21.41 14.60
C ARG A 326 -19.14 22.32 15.13
N GLY A 327 -18.15 22.66 14.31
CA GLY A 327 -16.96 23.39 14.73
C GLY A 327 -15.90 22.54 15.44
N ASP A 328 -16.06 21.22 15.46
CA ASP A 328 -15.22 20.28 16.21
C ASP A 328 -13.90 19.95 15.48
N LEU A 329 -13.72 20.35 14.23
CA LEU A 329 -12.55 20.04 13.42
C LEU A 329 -11.25 20.71 13.92
N PHE A 330 -11.37 21.80 14.64
CA PHE A 330 -10.21 22.62 15.06
C PHE A 330 -9.69 22.26 16.46
N VAL A 331 -10.31 21.30 17.13
CA VAL A 331 -9.82 20.80 18.42
C VAL A 331 -8.62 19.89 18.20
N PRO A 332 -7.45 20.09 18.86
CA PRO A 332 -6.28 19.25 18.68
C PRO A 332 -6.57 17.78 18.98
N ILE A 333 -6.10 16.88 18.11
CA ILE A 333 -6.20 15.43 18.31
C ILE A 333 -5.30 15.06 19.49
N GLY A 334 -5.85 14.29 20.47
CA GLY A 334 -5.09 13.87 21.65
C GLY A 334 -4.99 14.90 22.77
N ALA A 335 -5.72 16.01 22.71
CA ALA A 335 -5.82 16.94 23.85
C ALA A 335 -6.53 16.23 25.02
N VAL A 336 -5.77 15.81 26.01
CA VAL A 336 -6.21 15.09 27.22
C VAL A 336 -7.11 15.95 28.12
N SER A 337 -7.16 17.27 27.91
CA SER A 337 -8.03 18.17 28.65
C SER A 337 -9.08 18.81 27.75
N LYS A 338 -10.31 18.35 27.88
CA LYS A 338 -11.52 18.95 27.26
C LYS A 338 -11.79 20.42 27.69
N GLU A 339 -10.94 20.99 28.53
CA GLU A 339 -11.21 22.29 29.16
C GLU A 339 -10.81 23.52 28.34
N HIS A 340 -10.00 23.39 27.27
CA HIS A 340 -9.39 24.57 26.64
C HIS A 340 -9.79 24.84 25.18
N ALA A 341 -10.66 24.05 24.57
CA ALA A 341 -11.14 24.36 23.23
C ALA A 341 -12.65 24.07 23.11
N LYS A 342 -13.46 25.04 23.52
CA LYS A 342 -14.90 24.99 23.21
C LYS A 342 -15.07 25.04 21.69
N PRO A 343 -15.85 24.11 21.09
CA PRO A 343 -16.13 24.13 19.67
C PRO A 343 -16.77 25.46 19.31
N GLN A 344 -16.15 26.23 18.44
CA GLN A 344 -16.75 27.45 17.91
C GLN A 344 -17.77 27.03 16.84
N ARG A 345 -19.05 27.02 17.22
CA ARG A 345 -20.12 26.77 16.27
C ARG A 345 -20.12 27.88 15.20
N PRO A 346 -20.12 27.52 13.91
CA PRO A 346 -20.17 28.51 12.85
C PRO A 346 -21.46 29.34 12.92
N SER A 347 -21.33 30.65 12.68
CA SER A 347 -22.48 31.54 12.54
C SER A 347 -23.33 31.15 11.33
N PHE A 348 -24.62 31.40 11.37
CA PHE A 348 -25.54 31.15 10.25
C PHE A 348 -25.10 31.82 8.94
N LEU A 349 -24.47 32.98 9.01
CA LEU A 349 -23.89 33.69 7.87
C LEU A 349 -22.75 32.92 7.17
N GLN A 350 -22.11 31.97 7.87
CA GLN A 350 -21.03 31.13 7.31
C GLN A 350 -21.53 29.86 6.63
N TRP A 351 -22.83 29.53 6.78
CA TRP A 351 -23.39 28.30 6.26
C TRP A 351 -23.27 28.13 4.73
N PRO A 352 -23.51 29.15 3.89
CA PRO A 352 -23.31 29.00 2.45
C PRO A 352 -21.89 28.59 2.09
N ALA A 353 -20.89 29.22 2.71
CA ALA A 353 -19.48 28.88 2.51
C ALA A 353 -19.15 27.44 3.02
N LEU A 354 -19.74 27.04 4.15
CA LEU A 354 -19.59 25.69 4.68
C LEU A 354 -20.25 24.65 3.78
N CYS A 355 -21.41 24.92 3.20
CA CYS A 355 -22.05 24.02 2.25
C CYS A 355 -21.20 23.85 0.99
N ALA A 356 -20.67 24.93 0.42
CA ALA A 356 -19.75 24.84 -0.71
C ALA A 356 -18.49 24.02 -0.35
N ARG A 357 -17.92 24.24 0.83
CA ARG A 357 -16.78 23.47 1.32
C ARG A 357 -17.11 22.01 1.57
N ALA A 358 -18.31 21.68 2.06
CA ALA A 358 -18.79 20.31 2.23
C ALA A 358 -18.88 19.56 0.89
N ILE A 359 -19.43 20.22 -0.15
CA ILE A 359 -19.47 19.66 -1.50
C ILE A 359 -18.04 19.37 -1.99
N MET A 360 -17.12 20.31 -1.80
CA MET A 360 -15.72 20.10 -2.20
C MET A 360 -15.09 18.93 -1.45
N VAL A 361 -15.28 18.81 -0.14
CA VAL A 361 -14.78 17.68 0.66
C VAL A 361 -15.29 16.34 0.14
N MET A 362 -16.58 16.25 -0.16
CA MET A 362 -17.17 15.03 -0.75
C MET A 362 -16.64 14.75 -2.16
N THR A 363 -16.46 15.77 -2.97
CA THR A 363 -15.86 15.65 -4.31
C THR A 363 -14.43 15.11 -4.22
N TYR A 364 -13.61 15.65 -3.32
CA TYR A 364 -12.26 15.14 -3.10
C TYR A 364 -12.25 13.70 -2.55
N ALA A 365 -13.19 13.34 -1.67
CA ALA A 365 -13.34 11.95 -1.24
C ALA A 365 -13.61 11.02 -2.44
N CYS A 366 -14.47 11.41 -3.35
CA CYS A 366 -14.73 10.68 -4.58
C CYS A 366 -13.47 10.58 -5.48
N PHE A 367 -12.74 11.68 -5.66
CA PHE A 367 -11.50 11.68 -6.44
C PHE A 367 -10.39 10.81 -5.83
N VAL A 368 -10.38 10.64 -4.52
CA VAL A 368 -9.41 9.76 -3.85
C VAL A 368 -9.74 8.28 -4.09
N ILE A 369 -11.00 7.88 -4.00
CA ILE A 369 -11.34 6.45 -3.98
C ILE A 369 -11.71 5.89 -5.35
N PHE A 370 -12.52 6.58 -6.17
CA PHE A 370 -13.05 6.01 -7.41
C PHE A 370 -12.01 5.68 -8.47
N PRO A 371 -10.95 6.49 -8.70
CA PRO A 371 -9.91 6.11 -9.65
C PRO A 371 -9.20 4.81 -9.25
N VAL A 372 -8.99 4.60 -7.94
CA VAL A 372 -8.35 3.36 -7.45
C VAL A 372 -9.28 2.17 -7.59
N ILE A 373 -10.56 2.31 -7.24
CA ILE A 373 -11.56 1.27 -7.49
C ILE A 373 -11.59 0.91 -8.97
N TYR A 374 -11.58 1.91 -9.84
CA TYR A 374 -11.60 1.70 -11.29
C TYR A 374 -10.37 0.91 -11.78
N THR A 375 -9.16 1.26 -11.33
CA THR A 375 -7.95 0.50 -11.71
C THR A 375 -7.96 -0.92 -11.17
N GLU A 376 -8.60 -1.17 -10.04
CA GLU A 376 -8.73 -2.50 -9.47
C GLU A 376 -9.83 -3.35 -10.14
N THR A 377 -10.85 -2.73 -10.71
CA THR A 377 -11.98 -3.43 -11.37
C THR A 377 -11.77 -3.60 -12.87
N CYS A 378 -11.16 -2.60 -13.53
CA CYS A 378 -10.96 -2.58 -14.97
C CYS A 378 -9.54 -3.04 -15.33
N THR A 379 -9.39 -4.29 -15.71
CA THR A 379 -8.11 -4.92 -16.04
C THR A 379 -7.37 -4.36 -17.27
N ASN A 380 -7.90 -3.30 -17.92
CA ASN A 380 -7.50 -2.85 -19.27
C ASN A 380 -6.99 -1.43 -19.37
N ILE A 381 -6.83 -0.66 -18.29
CA ILE A 381 -6.62 0.76 -18.43
C ILE A 381 -5.22 1.17 -18.00
N ALA A 382 -4.58 1.89 -18.91
CA ALA A 382 -3.30 2.55 -18.69
C ALA A 382 -3.40 3.54 -17.53
N THR A 383 -2.43 3.46 -16.63
CA THR A 383 -2.29 4.29 -15.42
C THR A 383 -2.11 5.80 -15.70
N GLU A 384 -2.20 6.25 -16.95
CA GLU A 384 -2.00 7.65 -17.32
C GLU A 384 -3.05 8.59 -16.72
N SER A 385 -4.28 8.10 -16.55
CA SER A 385 -5.39 8.92 -16.02
C SER A 385 -5.28 9.26 -14.52
N TYR A 386 -4.41 8.58 -13.77
CA TYR A 386 -4.30 8.76 -12.33
C TYR A 386 -3.53 10.03 -11.90
N HIS A 387 -2.64 10.51 -12.78
CA HIS A 387 -1.73 11.61 -12.45
C HIS A 387 -2.27 13.01 -12.73
N THR A 388 -3.37 13.12 -13.47
CA THR A 388 -3.98 14.41 -13.81
C THR A 388 -5.03 14.86 -12.79
N LEU A 389 -5.39 14.02 -11.84
CA LEU A 389 -6.52 14.25 -10.92
C LEU A 389 -6.11 14.49 -9.45
N LEU A 390 -4.86 14.24 -9.06
CA LEU A 390 -4.29 14.53 -7.75
C LEU A 390 -3.15 15.53 -7.84
#